data_c2e278b7d2083aa492001c3d4fb78b19
#
_entry.id   c2e278b7d2083aa492001c3d4fb78b19
#
_cell.length_a   1.000
_cell.length_b   1.000
_cell.length_c   1.000
_cell.angle_alpha   90.00
_cell.angle_beta   90.00
_cell.angle_gamma   90.00
#
_symmetry.space_group_name_H-M   'P 1'
#
loop_
_entity.id
_entity.type
_entity.pdbx_description
1 polymer ?
#
loop_
_entity_poly.entity_id
_entity_poly.type
_entity_poly.pdbx_seq_one_letter_code
_entity_poly.pdbx_strand_id
1 'polypeptide(L)'
;MCVDPKHKSWTRRELAKAPPERVLIAIDGRVHDCAGWLRRHPGGAALLRTYAGRDATDVFAAFHGPEVYKTLKAFDVGCVVEEPVVENPGLDGALTGAYARARRKETAAFRKLREERWREGAFERSVGAIAVTVARLLIILALAMWFTLRRTEWVTTSRAAGAVFLGLFWQQSLLLAHDCCHRCLTRNTAVDKRLGYVFGTLIGGVGAGWWNMEHCEHHAVTQVIDGDPSAGSHPVLCPHTSMIDKLGPILRAVVNFQALYYVPICVFVGRVNLHIISILKAPTKDKLTDLCLMAGYAAYNALILQSVEPSARATYFVISNTVCGVLHLVLNMNHYPMPMLSFDTAMDLGFFRFQCVTTLNIASNGWTSWYYGGLENQIEHHLFPLMPRHYLPKITQRVKKLCEDHAVPFTVAAGFFDANNKVMKTLNNATRNIDVVLSRKDSHGNALTPSELHEE
;
A
#
# COMPACT_ATOMS: atom_id res chain seq x y z
N MET A 1 -6.29 31.95 11.04
CA MET A 1 -7.59 32.44 11.57
C MET A 1 -8.62 32.42 10.45
N CYS A 2 -9.83 31.92 10.73
CA CYS A 2 -10.93 31.95 9.77
C CYS A 2 -11.42 33.40 9.68
N VAL A 3 -11.12 34.08 8.60
CA VAL A 3 -11.37 35.56 8.45
C VAL A 3 -12.69 35.83 7.72
N ASP A 4 -13.37 34.81 7.21
CA ASP A 4 -14.63 34.99 6.48
C ASP A 4 -15.83 34.76 7.42
N PRO A 5 -16.59 35.81 7.77
CA PRO A 5 -17.73 35.73 8.68
C PRO A 5 -18.90 34.88 8.11
N LYS A 6 -18.85 34.52 6.82
CA LYS A 6 -19.86 33.67 6.17
C LYS A 6 -19.61 32.18 6.34
N HIS A 7 -18.42 31.78 6.81
CA HIS A 7 -18.06 30.38 6.98
C HIS A 7 -18.19 29.93 8.44
N LYS A 8 -18.80 28.77 8.64
CA LYS A 8 -18.94 28.18 9.97
C LYS A 8 -17.56 27.80 10.54
N SER A 9 -17.33 28.15 11.80
CA SER A 9 -16.21 27.66 12.58
C SER A 9 -16.57 26.30 13.18
N TRP A 10 -15.69 25.32 13.04
CA TRP A 10 -15.84 23.98 13.55
C TRP A 10 -14.75 23.67 14.56
N THR A 11 -15.08 23.24 15.75
CA THR A 11 -14.12 22.62 16.65
C THR A 11 -13.83 21.20 16.20
N ARG A 12 -12.66 20.63 16.57
CA ARG A 12 -12.35 19.21 16.28
C ARG A 12 -13.40 18.28 16.87
N ARG A 13 -13.97 18.62 18.02
CA ARG A 13 -15.02 17.85 18.70
C ARG A 13 -16.34 17.88 17.95
N GLU A 14 -16.75 19.02 17.42
CA GLU A 14 -17.95 19.15 16.58
C GLU A 14 -17.78 18.39 15.27
N LEU A 15 -16.58 18.47 14.66
CA LEU A 15 -16.27 17.75 13.44
C LEU A 15 -16.40 16.22 13.64
N ALA A 16 -15.83 15.70 14.73
CA ALA A 16 -15.89 14.27 15.07
C ALA A 16 -17.33 13.79 15.41
N LYS A 17 -18.21 14.68 15.85
CA LYS A 17 -19.62 14.38 16.19
C LYS A 17 -20.60 14.71 15.07
N ALA A 18 -20.11 15.04 13.88
CA ALA A 18 -20.99 15.32 12.73
C ALA A 18 -21.88 14.12 12.43
N PRO A 19 -23.15 14.37 12.02
CA PRO A 19 -24.06 13.28 11.68
C PRO A 19 -23.51 12.43 10.52
N PRO A 20 -23.75 11.10 10.49
CA PRO A 20 -23.18 10.18 9.52
C PRO A 20 -23.59 10.45 8.06
N GLU A 21 -24.65 11.22 7.85
CA GLU A 21 -25.09 11.69 6.52
C GLU A 21 -24.13 12.74 5.94
N ARG A 22 -23.41 13.45 6.79
CA ARG A 22 -22.39 14.42 6.41
C ARG A 22 -21.01 13.77 6.47
N VAL A 23 -20.25 13.93 5.41
CA VAL A 23 -18.86 13.44 5.36
C VAL A 23 -17.93 14.65 5.44
N LEU A 24 -17.82 15.19 6.64
CA LEU A 24 -16.98 16.35 6.92
C LEU A 24 -15.54 15.93 7.12
N ILE A 25 -14.64 16.49 6.34
CA ILE A 25 -13.19 16.17 6.40
C ILE A 25 -12.41 17.49 6.50
N ALA A 26 -11.47 17.56 7.43
CA ALA A 26 -10.56 18.70 7.51
C ALA A 26 -9.34 18.51 6.61
N ILE A 27 -9.01 19.53 5.81
CA ILE A 27 -7.81 19.58 4.97
C ILE A 27 -7.24 21.00 5.04
N ASP A 28 -5.99 21.13 5.46
CA ASP A 28 -5.29 22.41 5.64
C ASP A 28 -6.09 23.43 6.47
N GLY A 29 -6.72 22.95 7.55
CA GLY A 29 -7.53 23.79 8.45
C GLY A 29 -8.90 24.19 7.90
N ARG A 30 -9.26 23.78 6.69
CA ARG A 30 -10.60 23.96 6.09
C ARG A 30 -11.44 22.71 6.23
N VAL A 31 -12.75 22.86 6.40
CA VAL A 31 -13.70 21.77 6.51
C VAL A 31 -14.44 21.61 5.20
N HIS A 32 -14.44 20.41 4.65
CA HIS A 32 -15.08 20.06 3.37
C HIS A 32 -16.17 19.02 3.58
N ASP A 33 -17.37 19.23 3.01
CA ASP A 33 -18.44 18.24 3.01
C ASP A 33 -18.39 17.41 1.73
N CYS A 34 -17.87 16.18 1.87
CA CYS A 34 -17.69 15.26 0.77
C CYS A 34 -18.86 14.29 0.56
N ALA A 35 -20.01 14.45 1.26
CA ALA A 35 -21.13 13.52 1.16
C ALA A 35 -21.63 13.34 -0.29
N GLY A 36 -21.77 14.44 -1.04
CA GLY A 36 -22.17 14.42 -2.45
C GLY A 36 -21.14 13.82 -3.41
N TRP A 37 -19.89 13.62 -2.95
CA TRP A 37 -18.79 13.11 -3.76
C TRP A 37 -18.49 11.62 -3.56
N LEU A 38 -19.07 10.98 -2.54
CA LEU A 38 -18.79 9.59 -2.16
C LEU A 38 -18.80 8.61 -3.34
N ARG A 39 -19.84 8.66 -4.19
CA ARG A 39 -19.97 7.73 -5.33
C ARG A 39 -19.04 8.05 -6.49
N ARG A 40 -18.46 9.25 -6.54
CA ARG A 40 -17.62 9.74 -7.64
C ARG A 40 -16.14 9.75 -7.30
N HIS A 41 -15.79 9.62 -6.01
CA HIS A 41 -14.40 9.64 -5.58
C HIS A 41 -13.63 8.45 -6.20
N PRO A 42 -12.52 8.71 -6.92
CA PRO A 42 -11.78 7.65 -7.59
C PRO A 42 -11.19 6.59 -6.64
N GLY A 43 -10.75 7.00 -5.44
CA GLY A 43 -10.25 6.10 -4.39
C GLY A 43 -11.33 5.36 -3.60
N GLY A 44 -12.61 5.52 -3.96
CA GLY A 44 -13.73 4.84 -3.29
C GLY A 44 -14.40 5.68 -2.19
N ALA A 45 -15.62 5.28 -1.83
CA ALA A 45 -16.39 5.94 -0.78
C ALA A 45 -15.91 5.57 0.63
N ALA A 46 -15.36 4.37 0.80
CA ALA A 46 -14.87 3.86 2.08
C ALA A 46 -13.80 4.79 2.64
N LEU A 47 -12.80 5.13 1.83
CA LEU A 47 -11.71 6.03 2.21
C LEU A 47 -12.20 7.39 2.75
N LEU A 48 -13.17 8.02 2.07
CA LEU A 48 -13.74 9.29 2.53
C LEU A 48 -14.48 9.12 3.87
N ARG A 49 -15.19 8.00 4.06
CA ARG A 49 -15.88 7.70 5.33
C ARG A 49 -14.93 7.44 6.48
N THR A 50 -13.80 6.79 6.21
CA THR A 50 -12.74 6.51 7.19
C THR A 50 -12.17 7.81 7.78
N TYR A 51 -12.06 8.85 6.97
CA TYR A 51 -11.58 10.16 7.41
C TYR A 51 -12.69 11.16 7.77
N ALA A 52 -13.96 10.74 7.75
CA ALA A 52 -15.05 11.62 8.20
C ALA A 52 -14.87 12.02 9.67
N GLY A 53 -15.03 13.31 9.96
CA GLY A 53 -14.80 13.87 11.29
C GLY A 53 -13.33 14.13 11.66
N ARG A 54 -12.37 13.94 10.74
CA ARG A 54 -10.93 13.93 11.03
C ARG A 54 -10.14 14.87 10.13
N ASP A 55 -8.87 15.06 10.49
CA ASP A 55 -7.89 15.80 9.68
C ASP A 55 -7.22 14.82 8.69
N ALA A 56 -7.44 15.05 7.40
CA ALA A 56 -6.88 14.26 6.31
C ALA A 56 -5.81 15.03 5.52
N THR A 57 -5.26 16.12 6.04
CA THR A 57 -4.33 17.00 5.31
C THR A 57 -3.18 16.23 4.65
N ASP A 58 -2.46 15.42 5.41
CA ASP A 58 -1.27 14.76 4.88
C ASP A 58 -1.59 13.56 4.00
N VAL A 59 -2.61 12.76 4.34
CA VAL A 59 -3.06 11.68 3.47
C VAL A 59 -3.65 12.22 2.17
N PHE A 60 -4.42 13.31 2.23
CA PHE A 60 -4.91 13.98 1.02
C PHE A 60 -3.75 14.41 0.11
N ALA A 61 -2.76 15.09 0.67
CA ALA A 61 -1.60 15.55 -0.08
C ALA A 61 -0.68 14.43 -0.58
N ALA A 62 -0.75 13.22 0.01
CA ALA A 62 -0.03 12.05 -0.49
C ALA A 62 -0.63 11.52 -1.80
N PHE A 63 -1.97 11.61 -1.96
CA PHE A 63 -2.68 11.07 -3.13
C PHE A 63 -3.07 12.11 -4.18
N HIS A 64 -2.96 13.40 -3.87
CA HIS A 64 -3.44 14.47 -4.75
C HIS A 64 -2.34 15.49 -5.00
N GLY A 65 -2.13 15.79 -6.28
CA GLY A 65 -1.24 16.88 -6.66
C GLY A 65 -1.83 18.26 -6.34
N PRO A 66 -1.00 19.33 -6.39
CA PRO A 66 -1.43 20.67 -6.08
C PRO A 66 -2.62 21.19 -6.91
N GLU A 67 -2.83 20.64 -8.09
CA GLU A 67 -3.93 20.98 -9.00
C GLU A 67 -5.32 20.64 -8.44
N VAL A 68 -5.41 19.60 -7.59
CA VAL A 68 -6.69 19.12 -7.02
C VAL A 68 -7.22 20.05 -5.93
N TYR A 69 -6.34 20.84 -5.28
CA TYR A 69 -6.76 21.79 -4.25
C TYR A 69 -7.76 22.84 -4.76
N LYS A 70 -7.76 23.14 -6.07
CA LYS A 70 -8.76 24.03 -6.68
C LYS A 70 -10.17 23.41 -6.61
N THR A 71 -10.27 22.09 -6.72
CA THR A 71 -11.54 21.35 -6.67
C THR A 71 -12.11 21.33 -5.26
N LEU A 72 -11.28 21.32 -4.23
CA LEU A 72 -11.71 21.34 -2.81
C LEU A 72 -12.58 22.52 -2.46
N LYS A 73 -12.39 23.68 -3.11
CA LYS A 73 -13.20 24.89 -2.86
C LYS A 73 -14.70 24.66 -3.05
N ALA A 74 -15.09 23.74 -3.93
CA ALA A 74 -16.49 23.41 -4.17
C ALA A 74 -17.16 22.66 -2.98
N PHE A 75 -16.36 22.09 -2.08
CA PHE A 75 -16.83 21.31 -0.93
C PHE A 75 -16.67 22.07 0.39
N ASP A 76 -16.11 23.27 0.36
CA ASP A 76 -15.77 24.07 1.54
C ASP A 76 -17.02 24.52 2.30
N VAL A 77 -17.09 24.18 3.59
CA VAL A 77 -18.20 24.51 4.49
C VAL A 77 -17.74 25.19 5.78
N GLY A 78 -16.47 25.58 5.85
CA GLY A 78 -15.94 26.29 6.99
C GLY A 78 -14.46 26.03 7.30
N CYS A 79 -14.07 26.34 8.52
CA CYS A 79 -12.72 26.16 8.98
C CYS A 79 -12.66 25.51 10.37
N VAL A 80 -11.57 24.79 10.63
CA VAL A 80 -11.28 24.25 11.96
C VAL A 80 -10.76 25.39 12.85
N VAL A 81 -11.34 25.52 14.03
CA VAL A 81 -10.82 26.37 15.10
C VAL A 81 -10.20 25.47 16.17
N GLU A 82 -8.98 25.79 16.58
CA GLU A 82 -8.35 25.11 17.70
C GLU A 82 -9.06 25.52 18.99
N GLU A 83 -9.57 24.56 19.74
CA GLU A 83 -10.01 24.81 21.11
C GLU A 83 -8.77 25.19 21.93
N PRO A 84 -8.88 26.15 22.87
CA PRO A 84 -7.81 26.41 23.80
C PRO A 84 -7.49 25.09 24.51
N VAL A 85 -6.23 24.65 24.46
CA VAL A 85 -5.78 23.52 25.25
C VAL A 85 -5.99 23.92 26.70
N VAL A 86 -7.01 23.36 27.35
CA VAL A 86 -7.15 23.47 28.80
C VAL A 86 -5.99 22.66 29.36
N GLU A 87 -4.90 23.32 29.69
CA GLU A 87 -3.77 22.71 30.36
C GLU A 87 -4.28 22.27 31.75
N ASN A 88 -4.56 20.98 31.86
CA ASN A 88 -4.75 20.40 33.18
C ASN A 88 -3.38 20.42 33.87
N PRO A 89 -3.20 21.08 35.03
CA PRO A 89 -1.89 21.34 35.63
C PRO A 89 -1.26 20.08 36.31
N GLY A 90 -1.68 18.88 35.94
CA GLY A 90 -1.04 17.64 36.36
C GLY A 90 0.22 17.31 35.51
N LEU A 91 1.09 16.43 36.05
CA LEU A 91 2.32 15.97 35.38
C LEU A 91 2.08 15.52 33.92
N ASP A 92 0.90 14.97 33.63
CA ASP A 92 0.47 14.48 32.32
C ASP A 92 0.30 15.60 31.27
N GLY A 93 -0.09 16.81 31.70
CA GLY A 93 -0.27 17.96 30.79
C GLY A 93 1.04 18.49 30.18
N ALA A 94 2.14 18.40 30.90
CA ALA A 94 3.46 18.84 30.40
C ALA A 94 4.04 17.83 29.41
N LEU A 95 3.86 16.53 29.64
CA LEU A 95 4.28 15.46 28.73
C LEU A 95 3.45 15.47 27.45
N THR A 96 2.12 15.62 27.55
CA THR A 96 1.22 15.77 26.40
C THR A 96 1.55 17.02 25.58
N GLY A 97 1.85 18.14 26.22
CA GLY A 97 2.28 19.37 25.55
C GLY A 97 3.63 19.23 24.83
N ALA A 98 4.61 18.55 25.42
CA ALA A 98 5.92 18.28 24.81
C ALA A 98 5.79 17.35 23.61
N TYR A 99 5.02 16.26 23.73
CA TYR A 99 4.72 15.33 22.67
C TYR A 99 4.01 16.01 21.50
N ALA A 100 2.96 16.77 21.77
CA ALA A 100 2.24 17.54 20.74
C ALA A 100 3.15 18.53 20.00
N ARG A 101 4.07 19.22 20.71
CA ARG A 101 5.07 20.10 20.09
C ARG A 101 6.06 19.32 19.21
N ALA A 102 6.56 18.18 19.66
CA ALA A 102 7.45 17.32 18.88
C ALA A 102 6.77 16.85 17.60
N ARG A 103 5.51 16.43 17.68
CA ARG A 103 4.67 16.00 16.57
C ARG A 103 4.46 17.14 15.54
N ARG A 104 4.16 18.35 15.99
CA ARG A 104 4.01 19.52 15.10
C ARG A 104 5.31 19.79 14.33
N LYS A 105 6.48 19.72 15.00
CA LYS A 105 7.79 19.90 14.35
C LYS A 105 8.06 18.82 13.30
N GLU A 106 7.82 17.57 13.63
CA GLU A 106 7.96 16.42 12.74
C GLU A 106 7.08 16.57 11.48
N THR A 107 5.79 16.85 11.68
CA THR A 107 4.83 17.06 10.58
C THR A 107 5.25 18.24 9.70
N ALA A 108 5.68 19.36 10.29
CA ALA A 108 6.15 20.52 9.54
C ALA A 108 7.40 20.20 8.70
N ALA A 109 8.35 19.45 9.27
CA ALA A 109 9.57 19.03 8.58
C ALA A 109 9.26 18.07 7.42
N PHE A 110 8.34 17.12 7.61
CA PHE A 110 7.87 16.23 6.54
C PHE A 110 7.17 17.01 5.40
N ARG A 111 6.26 17.93 5.75
CA ARG A 111 5.57 18.78 4.75
C ARG A 111 6.55 19.61 3.96
N LYS A 112 7.56 20.18 4.63
CA LYS A 112 8.65 20.93 3.98
C LYS A 112 9.42 20.04 2.99
N LEU A 113 9.80 18.81 3.39
CA LEU A 113 10.46 17.85 2.50
C LEU A 113 9.59 17.56 1.27
N ARG A 114 8.28 17.32 1.45
CA ARG A 114 7.34 17.07 0.34
C ARG A 114 7.25 18.26 -0.62
N GLU A 115 7.15 19.49 -0.11
CA GLU A 115 7.13 20.71 -0.94
C GLU A 115 8.43 20.90 -1.73
N GLU A 116 9.59 20.67 -1.09
CA GLU A 116 10.88 20.73 -1.78
C GLU A 116 10.94 19.74 -2.95
N ARG A 117 10.46 18.49 -2.74
CA ARG A 117 10.41 17.48 -3.80
C ARG A 117 9.48 17.87 -4.94
N TRP A 118 8.34 18.51 -4.65
CA TRP A 118 7.46 19.04 -5.70
C TRP A 118 8.16 20.13 -6.51
N ARG A 119 8.85 21.07 -5.87
CA ARG A 119 9.59 22.16 -6.54
C ARG A 119 10.75 21.64 -7.38
N GLU A 120 11.40 20.57 -6.97
CA GLU A 120 12.51 19.95 -7.69
C GLU A 120 12.05 19.03 -8.83
N GLY A 121 10.75 18.88 -9.07
CA GLY A 121 10.21 18.03 -10.13
C GLY A 121 10.32 16.52 -9.85
N ALA A 122 10.51 16.10 -8.60
CA ALA A 122 10.66 14.68 -8.24
C ALA A 122 9.38 13.86 -8.51
N PHE A 123 8.24 14.51 -8.67
CA PHE A 123 6.97 13.87 -9.03
C PHE A 123 6.68 13.89 -10.54
N GLU A 124 7.58 14.44 -11.35
CA GLU A 124 7.38 14.50 -12.79
C GLU A 124 7.65 13.14 -13.45
N ARG A 125 6.90 12.88 -14.54
CA ARG A 125 7.11 11.68 -15.34
C ARG A 125 8.49 11.68 -15.99
N SER A 126 9.14 10.54 -16.05
CA SER A 126 10.34 10.35 -16.84
C SER A 126 10.05 9.50 -18.08
N VAL A 127 10.02 10.15 -19.25
CA VAL A 127 9.80 9.44 -20.53
C VAL A 127 10.88 8.38 -20.74
N GLY A 128 12.14 8.68 -20.39
CA GLY A 128 13.24 7.71 -20.50
C GLY A 128 13.04 6.49 -19.59
N ALA A 129 12.63 6.69 -18.31
CA ALA A 129 12.36 5.58 -17.41
C ALA A 129 11.17 4.72 -17.89
N ILE A 130 10.12 5.34 -18.40
CA ILE A 130 8.97 4.64 -19.00
C ILE A 130 9.41 3.81 -20.19
N ALA A 131 10.16 4.41 -21.14
CA ALA A 131 10.66 3.73 -22.31
C ALA A 131 11.54 2.53 -21.97
N VAL A 132 12.44 2.67 -21.01
CA VAL A 132 13.29 1.56 -20.51
C VAL A 132 12.42 0.45 -19.91
N THR A 133 11.41 0.79 -19.11
CA THR A 133 10.52 -0.20 -18.48
C THR A 133 9.72 -0.96 -19.54
N VAL A 134 9.14 -0.26 -20.53
CA VAL A 134 8.39 -0.87 -21.63
C VAL A 134 9.30 -1.74 -22.49
N ALA A 135 10.50 -1.27 -22.84
CA ALA A 135 11.47 -2.04 -23.61
C ALA A 135 11.85 -3.36 -22.89
N ARG A 136 12.09 -3.32 -21.58
CA ARG A 136 12.34 -4.52 -20.76
C ARG A 136 11.16 -5.49 -20.80
N LEU A 137 9.93 -5.00 -20.65
CA LEU A 137 8.74 -5.84 -20.77
C LEU A 137 8.64 -6.52 -22.13
N LEU A 138 8.88 -5.80 -23.21
CA LEU A 138 8.84 -6.36 -24.57
C LEU A 138 9.94 -7.41 -24.78
N ILE A 139 11.14 -7.18 -24.25
CA ILE A 139 12.24 -8.17 -24.29
C ILE A 139 11.85 -9.44 -23.52
N ILE A 140 11.30 -9.30 -22.32
CA ILE A 140 10.88 -10.44 -21.51
C ILE A 140 9.77 -11.22 -22.23
N LEU A 141 8.80 -10.55 -22.83
CA LEU A 141 7.74 -11.18 -23.62
C LEU A 141 8.32 -11.89 -24.86
N ALA A 142 9.24 -11.25 -25.56
CA ALA A 142 9.91 -11.86 -26.72
C ALA A 142 10.67 -13.12 -26.33
N LEU A 143 11.39 -13.12 -25.20
CA LEU A 143 12.08 -14.29 -24.67
C LEU A 143 11.07 -15.37 -24.24
N ALA A 144 9.97 -14.99 -23.59
CA ALA A 144 8.90 -15.93 -23.24
C ALA A 144 8.37 -16.66 -24.49
N MET A 145 8.02 -15.89 -25.52
CA MET A 145 7.50 -16.45 -26.80
C MET A 145 8.57 -17.25 -27.53
N TRP A 146 9.79 -16.75 -27.61
CA TRP A 146 10.90 -17.45 -28.25
C TRP A 146 11.09 -18.85 -27.66
N PHE A 147 11.24 -18.97 -26.33
CA PHE A 147 11.44 -20.25 -25.66
C PHE A 147 10.19 -21.13 -25.70
N THR A 148 8.99 -20.56 -25.76
CA THR A 148 7.74 -21.31 -25.84
C THR A 148 7.50 -21.88 -27.23
N LEU A 149 7.84 -21.16 -28.30
CA LEU A 149 7.44 -21.53 -29.66
C LEU A 149 8.54 -22.20 -30.47
N ARG A 150 9.82 -22.04 -30.09
CA ARG A 150 10.92 -22.60 -30.88
C ARG A 150 10.91 -24.12 -30.92
N ARG A 151 11.21 -24.67 -32.06
CA ARG A 151 11.45 -26.12 -32.24
C ARG A 151 12.87 -26.43 -31.78
N THR A 152 13.04 -27.43 -30.89
CA THR A 152 14.35 -27.82 -30.33
C THR A 152 14.27 -29.24 -29.78
N GLU A 153 15.40 -29.96 -29.77
CA GLU A 153 15.53 -31.22 -29.08
C GLU A 153 15.40 -31.12 -27.55
N TRP A 154 15.74 -29.94 -27.00
CA TRP A 154 15.63 -29.58 -25.57
C TRP A 154 14.24 -29.00 -25.23
N VAL A 155 13.15 -29.68 -25.65
CA VAL A 155 11.79 -29.17 -25.49
C VAL A 155 11.45 -28.81 -24.06
N THR A 156 11.69 -29.72 -23.10
CA THR A 156 11.33 -29.51 -21.68
C THR A 156 12.03 -28.28 -21.10
N THR A 157 13.35 -28.18 -21.29
CA THR A 157 14.14 -27.03 -20.79
C THR A 157 13.70 -25.74 -21.46
N SER A 158 13.43 -25.76 -22.77
CA SER A 158 12.94 -24.59 -23.50
C SER A 158 11.59 -24.12 -22.97
N ARG A 159 10.63 -25.04 -22.78
CA ARG A 159 9.29 -24.68 -22.23
C ARG A 159 9.38 -24.18 -20.79
N ALA A 160 10.25 -24.77 -19.96
CA ALA A 160 10.50 -24.26 -18.61
C ALA A 160 11.06 -22.83 -18.62
N ALA A 161 12.03 -22.53 -19.50
CA ALA A 161 12.54 -21.17 -19.68
C ALA A 161 11.44 -20.21 -20.17
N GLY A 162 10.63 -20.61 -21.15
CA GLY A 162 9.48 -19.83 -21.62
C GLY A 162 8.49 -19.51 -20.50
N ALA A 163 8.20 -20.50 -19.64
CA ALA A 163 7.31 -20.33 -18.48
C ALA A 163 7.89 -19.33 -17.45
N VAL A 164 9.21 -19.41 -17.17
CA VAL A 164 9.89 -18.46 -16.28
C VAL A 164 9.75 -17.03 -16.82
N PHE A 165 10.07 -16.81 -18.10
CA PHE A 165 9.96 -15.48 -18.71
C PHE A 165 8.51 -14.98 -18.77
N LEU A 166 7.54 -15.86 -18.99
CA LEU A 166 6.11 -15.49 -18.95
C LEU A 166 5.70 -15.07 -17.55
N GLY A 167 6.11 -15.79 -16.52
CA GLY A 167 5.86 -15.42 -15.12
C GLY A 167 6.48 -14.07 -14.75
N LEU A 168 7.72 -13.80 -15.18
CA LEU A 168 8.39 -12.51 -15.02
C LEU A 168 7.66 -11.40 -15.79
N PHE A 169 7.17 -11.68 -17.00
CA PHE A 169 6.39 -10.71 -17.77
C PHE A 169 5.12 -10.29 -17.03
N TRP A 170 4.37 -11.22 -16.46
CA TRP A 170 3.20 -10.90 -15.65
C TRP A 170 3.56 -10.11 -14.39
N GLN A 171 4.59 -10.56 -13.68
CA GLN A 171 5.04 -9.91 -12.44
C GLN A 171 5.47 -8.46 -12.69
N GLN A 172 6.27 -8.19 -13.73
CA GLN A 172 6.70 -6.83 -14.07
C GLN A 172 5.55 -5.98 -14.63
N SER A 173 4.57 -6.60 -15.31
CA SER A 173 3.35 -5.90 -15.76
C SER A 173 2.48 -5.47 -14.58
N LEU A 174 2.33 -6.32 -13.56
CA LEU A 174 1.60 -5.97 -12.33
C LEU A 174 2.27 -4.84 -11.56
N LEU A 175 3.61 -4.80 -11.50
CA LEU A 175 4.35 -3.68 -10.93
C LEU A 175 4.15 -2.38 -11.72
N LEU A 176 4.02 -2.45 -13.05
CA LEU A 176 3.71 -1.27 -13.86
C LEU A 176 2.25 -0.83 -13.68
N ALA A 177 1.32 -1.77 -13.51
CA ALA A 177 -0.06 -1.48 -13.15
C ALA A 177 -0.17 -0.80 -11.79
N HIS A 178 0.69 -1.17 -10.84
CA HIS A 178 0.79 -0.52 -9.54
C HIS A 178 1.19 0.96 -9.67
N ASP A 179 2.17 1.32 -10.51
CA ASP A 179 2.50 2.73 -10.78
C ASP A 179 1.33 3.49 -11.42
N CYS A 180 0.58 2.82 -12.31
CA CYS A 180 -0.62 3.40 -12.90
C CYS A 180 -1.71 3.66 -11.85
N CYS A 181 -1.86 2.76 -10.87
CA CYS A 181 -2.79 2.93 -9.74
C CYS A 181 -2.47 4.22 -8.97
N HIS A 182 -1.20 4.47 -8.71
CA HIS A 182 -0.73 5.71 -8.05
C HIS A 182 -0.70 6.94 -8.95
N ARG A 183 -1.05 6.82 -10.23
CA ARG A 183 -1.00 7.94 -11.21
C ARG A 183 0.37 8.59 -11.31
N CYS A 184 1.41 7.84 -11.02
CA CYS A 184 2.80 8.29 -11.06
C CYS A 184 3.53 7.93 -12.35
N LEU A 185 2.92 7.12 -13.26
CA LEU A 185 3.55 6.72 -14.51
C LEU A 185 3.54 7.85 -15.55
N THR A 186 2.37 8.34 -15.91
CA THR A 186 2.22 9.39 -16.96
C THR A 186 1.78 10.74 -16.41
N ARG A 187 1.38 10.83 -15.14
CA ARG A 187 0.76 12.01 -14.51
C ARG A 187 -0.58 12.42 -15.16
N ASN A 188 -1.13 11.59 -16.01
CA ASN A 188 -2.45 11.77 -16.60
C ASN A 188 -3.38 10.68 -16.09
N THR A 189 -4.32 11.05 -15.23
CA THR A 189 -5.23 10.10 -14.56
C THR A 189 -6.01 9.20 -15.52
N ALA A 190 -6.43 9.74 -16.69
CA ALA A 190 -7.20 8.97 -17.66
C ALA A 190 -6.31 7.97 -18.42
N VAL A 191 -5.07 8.36 -18.73
CA VAL A 191 -4.09 7.48 -19.38
C VAL A 191 -3.65 6.39 -18.41
N ASP A 192 -3.25 6.78 -17.19
CA ASP A 192 -2.80 5.83 -16.16
C ASP A 192 -3.91 4.83 -15.81
N LYS A 193 -5.17 5.26 -15.72
CA LYS A 193 -6.30 4.35 -15.53
C LYS A 193 -6.38 3.31 -16.67
N ARG A 194 -6.29 3.73 -17.93
CA ARG A 194 -6.33 2.80 -19.09
C ARG A 194 -5.15 1.84 -19.10
N LEU A 195 -3.95 2.35 -18.85
CA LEU A 195 -2.74 1.52 -18.75
C LEU A 195 -2.83 0.53 -17.59
N GLY A 196 -3.39 0.92 -16.45
CA GLY A 196 -3.68 0.04 -15.32
C GLY A 196 -4.57 -1.14 -15.73
N TYR A 197 -5.61 -0.91 -16.53
CA TYR A 197 -6.43 -1.99 -17.10
C TYR A 197 -5.65 -2.89 -18.07
N VAL A 198 -4.79 -2.33 -18.90
CA VAL A 198 -3.97 -3.12 -19.83
C VAL A 198 -2.97 -3.99 -19.05
N PHE A 199 -2.16 -3.40 -18.21
CA PHE A 199 -1.09 -4.10 -17.51
C PHE A 199 -1.61 -4.95 -16.33
N GLY A 200 -2.58 -4.46 -15.58
CA GLY A 200 -3.16 -5.15 -14.44
C GLY A 200 -4.17 -6.22 -14.83
N THR A 201 -5.23 -5.82 -15.56
CA THR A 201 -6.34 -6.72 -15.81
C THR A 201 -6.10 -7.61 -17.03
N LEU A 202 -5.79 -7.03 -18.19
CA LEU A 202 -5.63 -7.81 -19.42
C LEU A 202 -4.35 -8.65 -19.41
N ILE A 203 -3.22 -8.12 -18.97
CA ILE A 203 -1.94 -8.84 -18.97
C ILE A 203 -1.75 -9.62 -17.67
N GLY A 204 -1.96 -8.99 -16.52
CA GLY A 204 -1.70 -9.56 -15.21
C GLY A 204 -2.83 -10.42 -14.65
N GLY A 205 -4.07 -10.27 -15.15
CA GLY A 205 -5.25 -11.01 -14.69
C GLY A 205 -5.78 -10.54 -13.33
N VAL A 206 -5.43 -9.33 -12.86
CA VAL A 206 -5.93 -8.76 -11.60
C VAL A 206 -6.77 -7.53 -11.92
N GLY A 207 -8.02 -7.49 -11.48
CA GLY A 207 -8.97 -6.42 -11.77
C GLY A 207 -8.46 -5.06 -11.25
N ALA A 208 -8.10 -4.17 -12.19
CA ALA A 208 -7.53 -2.86 -11.88
C ALA A 208 -8.52 -1.95 -11.15
N GLY A 209 -9.82 -2.10 -11.39
CA GLY A 209 -10.86 -1.34 -10.70
C GLY A 209 -10.91 -1.64 -9.21
N TRP A 210 -10.85 -2.92 -8.84
CA TRP A 210 -10.78 -3.36 -7.45
C TRP A 210 -9.44 -2.98 -6.81
N TRP A 211 -8.33 -3.30 -7.49
CA TRP A 211 -6.98 -3.03 -6.97
C TRP A 211 -6.76 -1.56 -6.64
N ASN A 212 -7.17 -0.65 -7.52
CA ASN A 212 -7.02 0.79 -7.28
C ASN A 212 -7.75 1.25 -6.00
N MET A 213 -8.93 0.69 -5.72
CA MET A 213 -9.70 1.04 -4.53
C MET A 213 -9.05 0.50 -3.26
N GLU A 214 -8.76 -0.81 -3.24
CA GLU A 214 -8.17 -1.49 -2.09
C GLU A 214 -6.78 -0.93 -1.75
N HIS A 215 -5.96 -0.68 -2.77
CA HIS A 215 -4.60 -0.22 -2.58
C HIS A 215 -4.52 1.23 -2.09
N CYS A 216 -5.41 2.11 -2.56
CA CYS A 216 -5.51 3.47 -2.01
C CYS A 216 -5.96 3.44 -0.53
N GLU A 217 -6.87 2.54 -0.18
CA GLU A 217 -7.32 2.38 1.21
C GLU A 217 -6.20 1.81 2.09
N HIS A 218 -5.46 0.81 1.60
CA HIS A 218 -4.27 0.29 2.26
C HIS A 218 -3.26 1.38 2.61
N HIS A 219 -2.87 2.23 1.67
CA HIS A 219 -1.94 3.33 1.93
C HIS A 219 -2.46 4.36 2.95
N ALA A 220 -3.76 4.56 3.00
CA ALA A 220 -4.36 5.52 3.92
C ALA A 220 -4.46 5.00 5.36
N VAL A 221 -4.59 3.67 5.53
CA VAL A 221 -4.79 3.00 6.82
C VAL A 221 -3.91 1.75 6.95
N THR A 222 -2.67 1.82 6.49
CA THR A 222 -1.69 0.73 6.46
C THR A 222 -1.55 0.07 7.83
N GLN A 223 -1.71 -1.25 7.91
CA GLN A 223 -1.60 -2.03 9.16
C GLN A 223 -2.56 -1.57 10.27
N VAL A 224 -3.67 -0.91 9.92
CA VAL A 224 -4.73 -0.61 10.90
C VAL A 224 -5.62 -1.84 11.08
N ILE A 225 -5.77 -2.28 12.32
CA ILE A 225 -6.65 -3.40 12.67
C ILE A 225 -8.08 -3.07 12.22
N ASP A 226 -8.69 -3.99 11.46
CA ASP A 226 -10.03 -3.85 10.86
C ASP A 226 -10.19 -2.69 9.85
N GLY A 227 -9.14 -1.93 9.60
CA GLY A 227 -9.14 -0.81 8.66
C GLY A 227 -8.40 -1.11 7.36
N ASP A 228 -7.25 -1.81 7.45
CA ASP A 228 -6.45 -2.13 6.27
C ASP A 228 -7.03 -3.33 5.51
N PRO A 229 -7.57 -3.13 4.29
CA PRO A 229 -8.17 -4.23 3.53
C PRO A 229 -7.13 -5.27 3.07
N SER A 230 -5.86 -4.86 2.91
CA SER A 230 -4.79 -5.75 2.47
C SER A 230 -4.34 -6.69 3.58
N ALA A 231 -4.33 -6.25 4.84
CA ALA A 231 -4.01 -7.10 5.98
C ALA A 231 -5.05 -8.22 6.18
N GLY A 232 -6.32 -7.95 5.88
CA GLY A 232 -7.43 -8.90 6.00
C GLY A 232 -7.75 -9.71 4.73
N SER A 233 -7.01 -9.52 3.64
CA SER A 233 -7.32 -10.13 2.34
C SER A 233 -7.07 -11.65 2.28
N HIS A 234 -6.29 -12.18 3.20
CA HIS A 234 -5.95 -13.60 3.29
C HIS A 234 -6.51 -14.22 4.58
N PRO A 235 -7.68 -14.88 4.55
CA PRO A 235 -8.34 -15.41 5.75
C PRO A 235 -7.54 -16.49 6.48
N VAL A 236 -6.48 -16.99 5.88
CA VAL A 236 -5.59 -18.03 6.44
C VAL A 236 -4.21 -17.49 6.84
N LEU A 237 -3.97 -16.18 6.72
CA LEU A 237 -2.75 -15.52 7.18
C LEU A 237 -3.14 -14.36 8.10
N CYS A 238 -2.87 -14.51 9.38
CA CYS A 238 -3.25 -13.58 10.45
C CYS A 238 -1.98 -13.08 11.16
N PRO A 239 -1.42 -11.92 10.79
CA PRO A 239 -0.22 -11.38 11.42
C PRO A 239 -0.46 -10.78 12.82
N HIS A 240 -1.71 -10.70 13.29
CA HIS A 240 -2.09 -10.15 14.58
C HIS A 240 -3.11 -11.04 15.30
N THR A 241 -2.99 -11.13 16.63
CA THR A 241 -3.84 -11.96 17.50
C THR A 241 -5.34 -11.65 17.32
N SER A 242 -5.72 -10.38 17.27
CA SER A 242 -7.12 -9.97 17.11
C SER A 242 -7.78 -10.50 15.82
N MET A 243 -7.01 -10.81 14.80
CA MET A 243 -7.52 -11.43 13.56
C MET A 243 -7.84 -12.92 13.81
N ILE A 244 -6.97 -13.61 14.58
CA ILE A 244 -7.15 -15.02 14.95
C ILE A 244 -8.38 -15.19 15.82
N ASP A 245 -8.62 -14.25 16.74
CA ASP A 245 -9.76 -14.28 17.66
C ASP A 245 -11.12 -14.23 16.96
N LYS A 246 -11.18 -13.68 15.77
CA LYS A 246 -12.39 -13.61 14.93
C LYS A 246 -12.66 -14.87 14.14
N LEU A 247 -11.71 -15.81 14.09
CA LEU A 247 -11.84 -17.04 13.30
C LEU A 247 -12.70 -18.09 14.04
N GLY A 248 -13.48 -18.83 13.28
CA GLY A 248 -14.11 -20.05 13.76
C GLY A 248 -13.08 -21.16 14.07
N PRO A 249 -13.47 -22.20 14.83
CA PRO A 249 -12.53 -23.18 15.38
C PRO A 249 -11.70 -23.91 14.31
N ILE A 250 -12.27 -24.21 13.15
CA ILE A 250 -11.57 -24.90 12.05
C ILE A 250 -10.46 -24.01 11.47
N LEU A 251 -10.77 -22.74 11.14
CA LEU A 251 -9.77 -21.82 10.59
C LEU A 251 -8.70 -21.48 11.63
N ARG A 252 -9.08 -21.34 12.88
CA ARG A 252 -8.11 -21.13 13.99
C ARG A 252 -7.12 -22.31 14.09
N ALA A 253 -7.59 -23.55 13.97
CA ALA A 253 -6.73 -24.73 13.97
C ALA A 253 -5.75 -24.71 12.77
N VAL A 254 -6.22 -24.30 11.57
CA VAL A 254 -5.37 -24.17 10.38
C VAL A 254 -4.34 -23.07 10.56
N VAL A 255 -4.74 -21.89 11.04
CA VAL A 255 -3.87 -20.71 11.22
C VAL A 255 -2.75 -20.98 12.22
N ASN A 256 -2.90 -21.93 13.17
CA ASN A 256 -1.82 -22.33 14.07
C ASN A 256 -0.56 -22.81 13.34
N PHE A 257 -0.66 -23.21 12.07
CA PHE A 257 0.44 -23.63 11.23
C PHE A 257 0.82 -22.59 10.15
N GLN A 258 0.31 -21.36 10.23
CA GLN A 258 0.42 -20.37 9.17
C GLN A 258 1.86 -20.02 8.75
N ALA A 259 2.82 -20.01 9.67
CA ALA A 259 4.22 -19.79 9.35
C ALA A 259 4.80 -20.89 8.45
N LEU A 260 4.30 -22.13 8.57
CA LEU A 260 4.78 -23.27 7.78
C LEU A 260 4.29 -23.21 6.33
N TYR A 261 3.03 -22.83 6.12
CA TYR A 261 2.45 -22.77 4.78
C TYR A 261 2.45 -21.37 4.14
N TYR A 262 3.00 -20.35 4.82
CA TYR A 262 3.07 -18.98 4.30
C TYR A 262 3.64 -18.89 2.88
N VAL A 263 4.83 -19.46 2.68
CA VAL A 263 5.50 -19.40 1.36
C VAL A 263 4.68 -20.12 0.28
N PRO A 264 4.28 -21.41 0.43
CA PRO A 264 3.50 -22.08 -0.59
C PRO A 264 2.13 -21.43 -0.84
N ILE A 265 1.44 -20.94 0.19
CA ILE A 265 0.17 -20.23 -0.02
C ILE A 265 0.36 -18.95 -0.84
N CYS A 266 1.32 -18.11 -0.49
CA CYS A 266 1.58 -16.89 -1.24
C CYS A 266 1.96 -17.18 -2.69
N VAL A 267 2.83 -18.14 -2.92
CA VAL A 267 3.38 -18.41 -4.25
C VAL A 267 2.37 -19.14 -5.16
N PHE A 268 1.62 -20.11 -4.65
CA PHE A 268 0.74 -20.95 -5.47
C PHE A 268 -0.74 -20.53 -5.42
N VAL A 269 -1.22 -20.10 -4.26
CA VAL A 269 -2.64 -19.79 -4.06
C VAL A 269 -2.91 -18.29 -4.18
N GLY A 270 -1.98 -17.44 -3.75
CA GLY A 270 -2.16 -15.99 -3.69
C GLY A 270 -2.58 -15.39 -5.03
N ARG A 271 -1.95 -15.81 -6.14
CA ARG A 271 -2.31 -15.34 -7.48
C ARG A 271 -3.75 -15.73 -7.88
N VAL A 272 -4.14 -16.99 -7.65
CA VAL A 272 -5.50 -17.46 -7.93
C VAL A 272 -6.52 -16.70 -7.07
N ASN A 273 -6.17 -16.46 -5.80
CA ASN A 273 -6.98 -15.67 -4.89
C ASN A 273 -7.18 -14.24 -5.40
N LEU A 274 -6.13 -13.57 -5.92
CA LEU A 274 -6.27 -12.23 -6.49
C LEU A 274 -7.18 -12.21 -7.72
N HIS A 275 -7.11 -13.21 -8.60
CA HIS A 275 -8.04 -13.32 -9.73
C HIS A 275 -9.49 -13.38 -9.24
N ILE A 276 -9.77 -14.25 -8.26
CA ILE A 276 -11.13 -14.45 -7.72
C ILE A 276 -11.61 -13.20 -6.98
N ILE A 277 -10.83 -12.68 -6.04
CA ILE A 277 -11.20 -11.53 -5.21
C ILE A 277 -11.44 -10.28 -6.06
N SER A 278 -10.61 -10.05 -7.08
CA SER A 278 -10.74 -8.88 -7.94
C SER A 278 -12.04 -8.88 -8.76
N ILE A 279 -12.58 -10.06 -9.09
CA ILE A 279 -13.90 -10.20 -9.72
C ILE A 279 -15.02 -9.98 -8.69
N LEU A 280 -14.93 -10.65 -7.54
CA LEU A 280 -15.98 -10.62 -6.52
C LEU A 280 -16.16 -9.24 -5.91
N LYS A 281 -15.06 -8.54 -5.64
CA LYS A 281 -15.05 -7.21 -5.00
C LYS A 281 -14.95 -6.04 -5.99
N ALA A 282 -14.98 -6.29 -7.31
CA ALA A 282 -14.91 -5.24 -8.31
C ALA A 282 -16.02 -4.19 -8.11
N PRO A 283 -15.70 -2.88 -8.10
CA PRO A 283 -16.69 -1.82 -8.05
C PRO A 283 -17.69 -1.95 -9.21
N THR A 284 -18.98 -1.73 -8.96
CA THR A 284 -20.05 -1.90 -9.96
C THR A 284 -19.76 -1.16 -11.26
N LYS A 285 -19.22 0.06 -11.18
CA LYS A 285 -18.87 0.90 -12.33
C LYS A 285 -17.73 0.32 -13.21
N ASP A 286 -16.85 -0.50 -12.64
CA ASP A 286 -15.65 -1.03 -13.29
C ASP A 286 -15.79 -2.53 -13.61
N LYS A 287 -16.79 -3.19 -13.02
CA LYS A 287 -16.96 -4.66 -13.03
C LYS A 287 -17.03 -5.27 -14.43
N LEU A 288 -17.79 -4.67 -15.32
CA LEU A 288 -17.92 -5.17 -16.70
C LEU A 288 -16.58 -5.05 -17.44
N THR A 289 -15.87 -3.94 -17.28
CA THR A 289 -14.55 -3.74 -17.89
C THR A 289 -13.55 -4.78 -17.37
N ASP A 290 -13.49 -4.98 -16.05
CA ASP A 290 -12.61 -5.99 -15.45
C ASP A 290 -12.95 -7.39 -15.96
N LEU A 291 -14.23 -7.78 -16.00
CA LEU A 291 -14.67 -9.11 -16.50
C LEU A 291 -14.28 -9.34 -17.97
N CYS A 292 -14.53 -8.37 -18.85
CA CYS A 292 -14.17 -8.47 -20.27
C CYS A 292 -12.65 -8.62 -20.46
N LEU A 293 -11.86 -7.82 -19.75
CA LEU A 293 -10.40 -7.89 -19.85
C LEU A 293 -9.81 -9.14 -19.21
N MET A 294 -10.41 -9.64 -18.12
CA MET A 294 -10.01 -10.93 -17.54
C MET A 294 -10.39 -12.12 -18.43
N ALA A 295 -11.49 -12.04 -19.16
CA ALA A 295 -11.78 -13.02 -20.22
C ALA A 295 -10.71 -12.98 -21.33
N GLY A 296 -10.24 -11.79 -21.71
CA GLY A 296 -9.09 -11.63 -22.60
C GLY A 296 -7.80 -12.22 -22.03
N TYR A 297 -7.53 -12.01 -20.74
CA TYR A 297 -6.43 -12.66 -20.03
C TYR A 297 -6.52 -14.18 -20.11
N ALA A 298 -7.67 -14.76 -19.82
CA ALA A 298 -7.88 -16.22 -19.90
C ALA A 298 -7.70 -16.74 -21.32
N ALA A 299 -8.24 -16.03 -22.33
CA ALA A 299 -8.15 -16.42 -23.74
C ALA A 299 -6.70 -16.47 -24.25
N TYR A 300 -5.91 -15.40 -24.05
CA TYR A 300 -4.52 -15.44 -24.53
C TYR A 300 -3.65 -16.46 -23.78
N ASN A 301 -3.91 -16.68 -22.48
CA ASN A 301 -3.23 -17.74 -21.74
C ASN A 301 -3.58 -19.13 -22.27
N ALA A 302 -4.85 -19.37 -22.62
CA ALA A 302 -5.27 -20.62 -23.25
C ALA A 302 -4.55 -20.82 -24.61
N LEU A 303 -4.43 -19.78 -25.42
CA LEU A 303 -3.68 -19.83 -26.70
C LEU A 303 -2.19 -20.15 -26.48
N ILE A 304 -1.55 -19.54 -25.49
CA ILE A 304 -0.16 -19.86 -25.13
C ILE A 304 -0.05 -21.33 -24.70
N LEU A 305 -0.92 -21.80 -23.81
CA LEU A 305 -0.90 -23.18 -23.35
C LEU A 305 -1.20 -24.19 -24.47
N GLN A 306 -2.06 -23.85 -25.43
CA GLN A 306 -2.29 -24.70 -26.61
C GLN A 306 -1.05 -24.85 -27.49
N SER A 307 -0.17 -23.83 -27.53
CA SER A 307 1.09 -23.89 -28.27
C SER A 307 2.19 -24.71 -27.59
N VAL A 308 1.96 -25.11 -26.33
CA VAL A 308 2.85 -25.99 -25.55
C VAL A 308 2.40 -27.45 -25.72
N GLU A 309 3.34 -28.36 -25.86
CA GLU A 309 3.07 -29.83 -25.96
C GLU A 309 2.22 -30.29 -24.76
N PRO A 310 1.20 -31.16 -24.98
CA PRO A 310 0.29 -31.58 -23.92
C PRO A 310 0.96 -32.10 -22.65
N SER A 311 2.06 -32.83 -22.78
CA SER A 311 2.85 -33.36 -21.65
C SER A 311 3.54 -32.29 -20.82
N ALA A 312 3.83 -31.10 -21.39
CA ALA A 312 4.53 -30.01 -20.73
C ALA A 312 3.59 -28.91 -20.17
N ARG A 313 2.30 -28.91 -20.54
CA ARG A 313 1.33 -27.83 -20.20
C ARG A 313 1.20 -27.60 -18.70
N ALA A 314 1.04 -28.67 -17.92
CA ALA A 314 0.90 -28.57 -16.48
C ALA A 314 2.16 -27.95 -15.83
N THR A 315 3.33 -28.42 -16.21
CA THR A 315 4.61 -27.88 -15.72
C THR A 315 4.80 -26.42 -16.13
N TYR A 316 4.48 -26.08 -17.38
CA TYR A 316 4.53 -24.71 -17.89
C TYR A 316 3.62 -23.78 -17.08
N PHE A 317 2.38 -24.20 -16.85
CA PHE A 317 1.41 -23.44 -16.05
C PHE A 317 1.90 -23.25 -14.61
N VAL A 318 2.37 -24.31 -13.96
CA VAL A 318 2.88 -24.24 -12.58
C VAL A 318 4.08 -23.31 -12.49
N ILE A 319 5.09 -23.46 -13.36
CA ILE A 319 6.29 -22.62 -13.32
C ILE A 319 5.93 -21.14 -13.53
N SER A 320 5.14 -20.81 -14.56
CA SER A 320 4.82 -19.39 -14.85
C SER A 320 4.03 -18.74 -13.73
N ASN A 321 3.08 -19.44 -13.13
CA ASN A 321 2.32 -18.91 -11.99
C ASN A 321 3.15 -18.84 -10.71
N THR A 322 4.04 -19.79 -10.46
CA THR A 322 4.99 -19.77 -9.33
C THR A 322 5.90 -18.54 -9.40
N VAL A 323 6.53 -18.31 -10.55
CA VAL A 323 7.43 -17.16 -10.74
C VAL A 323 6.70 -15.83 -10.53
N CYS A 324 5.50 -15.68 -11.07
CA CYS A 324 4.68 -14.49 -10.80
C CYS A 324 4.20 -14.43 -9.35
N GLY A 325 3.88 -15.58 -8.75
CA GLY A 325 3.36 -15.70 -7.38
C GLY A 325 4.34 -15.24 -6.30
N VAL A 326 5.64 -15.27 -6.56
CA VAL A 326 6.66 -14.71 -5.64
C VAL A 326 6.40 -13.24 -5.34
N LEU A 327 5.71 -12.50 -6.22
CA LEU A 327 5.29 -11.12 -5.95
C LEU A 327 4.49 -10.98 -4.65
N HIS A 328 3.67 -11.99 -4.27
CA HIS A 328 2.91 -11.94 -3.01
C HIS A 328 3.80 -11.96 -1.78
N LEU A 329 4.94 -12.66 -1.84
CA LEU A 329 5.93 -12.60 -0.76
C LEU A 329 6.51 -11.18 -0.66
N VAL A 330 6.78 -10.55 -1.82
CA VAL A 330 7.30 -9.17 -1.87
C VAL A 330 6.31 -8.18 -1.26
N LEU A 331 5.01 -8.32 -1.54
CA LEU A 331 3.97 -7.44 -0.98
C LEU A 331 3.84 -7.59 0.55
N ASN A 332 3.89 -8.83 1.05
CA ASN A 332 3.68 -9.09 2.48
C ASN A 332 4.90 -8.74 3.34
N MET A 333 6.12 -8.93 2.82
CA MET A 333 7.35 -8.76 3.61
C MET A 333 7.64 -7.32 4.02
N ASN A 334 6.99 -6.33 3.40
CA ASN A 334 7.15 -4.92 3.74
C ASN A 334 6.25 -4.48 4.91
N HIS A 335 5.20 -5.24 5.24
CA HIS A 335 4.17 -4.85 6.21
C HIS A 335 3.99 -5.86 7.34
N TYR A 336 3.87 -7.15 7.07
CA TYR A 336 3.57 -8.17 8.08
C TYR A 336 4.56 -8.21 9.26
N PRO A 337 5.88 -7.91 9.09
CA PRO A 337 6.80 -7.79 10.23
C PRO A 337 6.58 -6.57 11.12
N MET A 338 5.73 -5.62 10.67
CA MET A 338 5.54 -4.34 11.34
C MET A 338 4.31 -4.38 12.25
N PRO A 339 4.23 -3.46 13.25
CA PRO A 339 3.09 -3.40 14.16
C PRO A 339 1.78 -3.17 13.43
N MET A 340 0.71 -3.85 13.86
CA MET A 340 -0.66 -3.48 13.55
C MET A 340 -1.20 -2.57 14.66
N LEU A 341 -1.91 -1.52 14.29
CA LEU A 341 -2.32 -0.44 15.18
C LEU A 341 -3.84 -0.32 15.24
N SER A 342 -4.38 0.12 16.37
CA SER A 342 -5.75 0.63 16.39
C SER A 342 -5.86 1.87 15.51
N PHE A 343 -7.05 2.16 15.00
CA PHE A 343 -7.27 3.33 14.17
C PHE A 343 -6.91 4.64 14.91
N ASP A 344 -7.27 4.75 16.18
CA ASP A 344 -6.99 5.95 16.99
C ASP A 344 -5.49 6.13 17.21
N THR A 345 -4.76 5.06 17.54
CA THR A 345 -3.29 5.10 17.64
C THR A 345 -2.64 5.56 16.32
N ALA A 346 -3.09 5.05 15.18
CA ALA A 346 -2.58 5.44 13.88
C ALA A 346 -2.80 6.94 13.60
N MET A 347 -3.98 7.48 13.94
CA MET A 347 -4.29 8.89 13.78
C MET A 347 -3.47 9.77 14.73
N ASP A 348 -3.27 9.35 15.97
CA ASP A 348 -2.48 10.04 16.98
C ASP A 348 -0.99 10.10 16.60
N LEU A 349 -0.44 9.09 15.96
CA LEU A 349 0.91 9.12 15.41
C LEU A 349 1.08 10.14 14.27
N GLY A 350 0.03 10.47 13.51
CA GLY A 350 0.03 11.27 12.30
C GLY A 350 0.78 10.63 11.14
N PHE A 351 0.48 11.10 9.94
CA PHE A 351 0.78 10.42 8.69
C PHE A 351 2.25 9.99 8.56
N PHE A 352 3.21 10.89 8.77
CA PHE A 352 4.63 10.56 8.58
C PHE A 352 5.10 9.41 9.48
N ARG A 353 4.92 9.56 10.80
CA ARG A 353 5.33 8.53 11.77
C ARG A 353 4.57 7.24 11.57
N PHE A 354 3.27 7.35 11.34
CA PHE A 354 2.39 6.21 11.09
C PHE A 354 2.90 5.36 9.92
N GLN A 355 3.20 5.96 8.75
CA GLN A 355 3.73 5.22 7.62
C GLN A 355 5.10 4.59 7.90
N CYS A 356 5.99 5.30 8.60
CA CYS A 356 7.31 4.77 8.94
C CYS A 356 7.27 3.57 9.92
N VAL A 357 6.30 3.54 10.86
CA VAL A 357 6.22 2.46 11.86
C VAL A 357 5.45 1.24 11.36
N THR A 358 4.63 1.38 10.33
CA THR A 358 3.83 0.29 9.73
C THR A 358 4.46 -0.30 8.47
N THR A 359 5.64 0.18 8.09
CA THR A 359 6.28 -0.15 6.81
C THR A 359 7.78 -0.35 7.01
N LEU A 360 8.39 -1.27 6.27
CA LEU A 360 9.85 -1.44 6.24
C LEU A 360 10.39 -1.44 4.81
N ASN A 361 11.62 -0.99 4.67
CA ASN A 361 12.41 -1.10 3.44
C ASN A 361 13.20 -2.42 3.40
N ILE A 362 13.64 -2.82 2.21
CA ILE A 362 14.43 -4.03 2.01
C ILE A 362 15.74 -3.66 1.33
N ALA A 363 16.86 -4.08 1.90
CA ALA A 363 18.15 -3.90 1.26
C ALA A 363 18.18 -4.63 -0.09
N SER A 364 18.59 -3.93 -1.14
CA SER A 364 18.56 -4.43 -2.52
C SER A 364 19.84 -4.08 -3.26
N ASN A 365 20.09 -4.80 -4.34
CA ASN A 365 21.11 -4.50 -5.35
C ASN A 365 20.44 -4.28 -6.71
N GLY A 366 21.21 -3.97 -7.76
CA GLY A 366 20.64 -3.66 -9.06
C GLY A 366 19.70 -4.71 -9.65
N TRP A 367 19.98 -6.01 -9.40
CA TRP A 367 19.11 -7.11 -9.85
C TRP A 367 17.84 -7.21 -9.02
N THR A 368 17.98 -7.24 -7.70
CA THR A 368 16.83 -7.36 -6.79
C THR A 368 15.96 -6.12 -6.82
N SER A 369 16.54 -4.92 -6.97
CA SER A 369 15.79 -3.68 -7.15
C SER A 369 14.93 -3.70 -8.42
N TRP A 370 15.49 -4.20 -9.55
CA TRP A 370 14.68 -4.40 -10.75
C TRP A 370 13.53 -5.38 -10.52
N TYR A 371 13.81 -6.49 -9.82
CA TYR A 371 12.80 -7.52 -9.53
C TYR A 371 11.69 -6.99 -8.61
N TYR A 372 12.02 -6.23 -7.58
CA TYR A 372 11.06 -5.63 -6.66
C TYR A 372 10.29 -4.46 -7.29
N GLY A 373 10.86 -3.81 -8.30
CA GLY A 373 10.21 -2.72 -9.04
C GLY A 373 9.86 -1.50 -8.21
N GLY A 374 10.69 -1.14 -7.23
CA GLY A 374 10.54 0.00 -6.34
C GLY A 374 9.97 -0.34 -4.97
N LEU A 375 9.38 -1.53 -4.79
CA LEU A 375 8.78 -1.95 -3.51
C LEU A 375 9.82 -2.19 -2.40
N GLU A 376 11.11 -2.23 -2.72
CA GLU A 376 12.19 -2.25 -1.73
C GLU A 376 12.34 -0.93 -0.96
N ASN A 377 11.79 0.17 -1.51
CA ASN A 377 11.74 1.49 -0.88
C ASN A 377 10.31 1.79 -0.41
N GLN A 378 9.76 0.90 0.39
CA GLN A 378 8.33 0.93 0.72
C GLN A 378 7.96 2.09 1.65
N ILE A 379 8.85 2.49 2.56
CA ILE A 379 8.63 3.67 3.42
C ILE A 379 8.46 4.92 2.55
N GLU A 380 9.36 5.15 1.59
CA GLU A 380 9.29 6.28 0.67
C GLU A 380 8.06 6.19 -0.24
N HIS A 381 7.71 4.98 -0.68
CA HIS A 381 6.53 4.74 -1.50
C HIS A 381 5.24 5.09 -0.75
N HIS A 382 5.11 4.71 0.52
CA HIS A 382 3.96 5.05 1.35
C HIS A 382 3.89 6.54 1.70
N LEU A 383 5.03 7.18 1.91
CA LEU A 383 5.08 8.63 2.16
C LEU A 383 4.80 9.47 0.90
N PHE A 384 5.16 8.97 -0.27
CA PHE A 384 5.10 9.68 -1.56
C PHE A 384 4.54 8.82 -2.69
N PRO A 385 3.31 8.30 -2.58
CA PRO A 385 2.75 7.35 -3.57
C PRO A 385 2.65 7.92 -4.99
N LEU A 386 2.54 9.24 -5.15
CA LEU A 386 2.57 9.91 -6.45
C LEU A 386 3.97 10.02 -7.07
N MET A 387 5.04 9.65 -6.35
CA MET A 387 6.41 9.77 -6.84
C MET A 387 6.76 8.56 -7.71
N PRO A 388 7.26 8.76 -8.95
CA PRO A 388 7.69 7.65 -9.79
C PRO A 388 8.77 6.81 -9.12
N ARG A 389 8.69 5.48 -9.24
CA ARG A 389 9.57 4.52 -8.54
C ARG A 389 11.07 4.77 -8.70
N HIS A 390 11.50 5.33 -9.82
CA HIS A 390 12.91 5.62 -10.09
C HIS A 390 13.46 6.80 -9.26
N TYR A 391 12.59 7.57 -8.60
CA TYR A 391 12.97 8.63 -7.68
C TYR A 391 13.05 8.15 -6.22
N LEU A 392 12.34 7.09 -5.83
CA LEU A 392 12.28 6.62 -4.46
C LEU A 392 13.69 6.39 -3.84
N PRO A 393 14.64 5.70 -4.51
CA PRO A 393 15.99 5.54 -3.96
C PRO A 393 16.74 6.85 -3.75
N LYS A 394 16.39 7.89 -4.51
CA LYS A 394 17.08 9.20 -4.44
C LYS A 394 16.69 10.00 -3.21
N ILE A 395 15.53 9.71 -2.61
CA ILE A 395 15.08 10.44 -1.40
C ILE A 395 15.30 9.66 -0.11
N THR A 396 15.66 8.38 -0.18
CA THR A 396 15.82 7.49 0.98
C THR A 396 16.71 8.08 2.07
N GLN A 397 17.85 8.66 1.72
CA GLN A 397 18.76 9.26 2.70
C GLN A 397 18.13 10.49 3.40
N ARG A 398 17.28 11.25 2.71
CA ARG A 398 16.60 12.41 3.30
C ARG A 398 15.45 11.96 4.22
N VAL A 399 14.70 10.93 3.83
CA VAL A 399 13.67 10.33 4.69
C VAL A 399 14.31 9.73 5.92
N LYS A 400 15.39 8.97 5.76
CA LYS A 400 16.14 8.38 6.88
C LYS A 400 16.64 9.46 7.85
N LYS A 401 17.27 10.52 7.33
CA LYS A 401 17.70 11.64 8.16
C LYS A 401 16.53 12.30 8.90
N LEU A 402 15.40 12.50 8.24
CA LEU A 402 14.20 13.04 8.88
C LEU A 402 13.71 12.14 10.03
N CYS A 403 13.75 10.82 9.83
CA CYS A 403 13.44 9.86 10.88
C CYS A 403 14.42 9.96 12.06
N GLU A 404 15.72 10.07 11.80
CA GLU A 404 16.76 10.26 12.83
C GLU A 404 16.57 11.55 13.61
N ASP A 405 16.34 12.67 12.91
CA ASP A 405 16.17 14.01 13.52
C ASP A 405 14.93 14.10 14.43
N HIS A 406 13.95 13.22 14.25
CA HIS A 406 12.68 13.19 15.00
C HIS A 406 12.46 11.90 15.81
N ALA A 407 13.47 11.06 15.97
CA ALA A 407 13.37 9.77 16.67
C ALA A 407 12.18 8.91 16.17
N VAL A 408 12.04 8.84 14.83
CA VAL A 408 11.08 7.97 14.15
C VAL A 408 11.81 6.72 13.69
N PRO A 409 11.28 5.49 13.88
CA PRO A 409 11.89 4.28 13.37
C PRO A 409 12.03 4.33 11.83
N PHE A 410 13.19 3.92 11.32
CA PHE A 410 13.41 3.66 9.90
C PHE A 410 13.93 2.24 9.76
N THR A 411 13.01 1.29 9.51
CA THR A 411 13.31 -0.14 9.54
C THR A 411 13.75 -0.63 8.16
N VAL A 412 14.85 -1.37 8.10
CA VAL A 412 15.36 -1.99 6.87
C VAL A 412 15.64 -3.47 7.12
N ALA A 413 15.05 -4.35 6.31
CA ALA A 413 15.41 -5.77 6.29
C ALA A 413 16.68 -5.99 5.44
N ALA A 414 17.51 -6.94 5.82
CA ALA A 414 18.81 -7.19 5.16
C ALA A 414 18.66 -7.77 3.74
N GLY A 415 17.47 -8.17 3.33
CA GLY A 415 17.15 -8.71 2.00
C GLY A 415 15.91 -9.60 2.03
N PHE A 416 15.64 -10.25 0.90
CA PHE A 416 14.44 -11.08 0.69
C PHE A 416 14.24 -12.14 1.78
N PHE A 417 15.27 -12.92 2.09
CA PHE A 417 15.17 -14.00 3.06
C PHE A 417 14.98 -13.48 4.49
N ASP A 418 15.70 -12.42 4.87
CA ASP A 418 15.54 -11.81 6.19
C ASP A 418 14.11 -11.24 6.37
N ALA A 419 13.60 -10.53 5.37
CA ALA A 419 12.25 -9.98 5.41
C ALA A 419 11.19 -11.09 5.54
N ASN A 420 11.26 -12.16 4.72
CA ASN A 420 10.31 -13.27 4.82
C ASN A 420 10.45 -14.07 6.12
N ASN A 421 11.68 -14.23 6.66
CA ASN A 421 11.86 -14.83 7.99
C ASN A 421 11.20 -14.00 9.09
N LYS A 422 11.25 -12.66 9.00
CA LYS A 422 10.52 -11.78 9.92
C LYS A 422 9.01 -11.97 9.79
N VAL A 423 8.47 -12.11 8.56
CA VAL A 423 7.03 -12.44 8.37
C VAL A 423 6.68 -13.76 9.06
N MET A 424 7.43 -14.83 8.79
CA MET A 424 7.16 -16.14 9.40
C MET A 424 7.22 -16.07 10.93
N LYS A 425 8.16 -15.29 11.48
CA LYS A 425 8.25 -15.06 12.92
C LYS A 425 7.01 -14.34 13.46
N THR A 426 6.54 -13.28 12.78
CA THR A 426 5.32 -12.55 13.16
C THR A 426 4.10 -13.46 13.13
N LEU A 427 3.91 -14.22 12.05
CA LEU A 427 2.80 -15.17 11.93
C LEU A 427 2.83 -16.25 13.04
N ASN A 428 4.00 -16.77 13.37
CA ASN A 428 4.15 -17.75 14.46
C ASN A 428 3.92 -17.11 15.84
N ASN A 429 4.32 -15.87 16.04
CA ASN A 429 4.12 -15.15 17.29
C ASN A 429 2.64 -14.82 17.53
N ALA A 430 1.92 -14.38 16.50
CA ALA A 430 0.48 -14.08 16.60
C ALA A 430 -0.33 -15.31 17.08
N THR A 431 0.06 -16.52 16.68
CA THR A 431 -0.59 -17.77 17.18
C THR A 431 -0.31 -18.07 18.65
N ARG A 432 0.69 -17.40 19.22
CA ARG A 432 1.08 -17.51 20.64
C ARG A 432 0.63 -16.32 21.47
N ASN A 433 -0.25 -15.48 20.93
CA ASN A 433 -0.70 -14.22 21.54
C ASN A 433 0.45 -13.23 21.79
N ILE A 434 1.43 -13.17 20.87
CA ILE A 434 2.56 -12.24 20.90
C ILE A 434 2.47 -11.38 19.66
N ASP A 435 1.97 -10.17 19.81
CA ASP A 435 1.86 -9.21 18.70
C ASP A 435 3.13 -8.35 18.59
N VAL A 436 3.38 -7.85 17.38
CA VAL A 436 4.42 -6.85 17.17
C VAL A 436 3.91 -5.52 17.69
N VAL A 437 4.53 -5.00 18.73
CA VAL A 437 4.18 -3.73 19.34
C VAL A 437 5.18 -2.64 18.99
N LEU A 438 4.73 -1.39 19.00
CA LEU A 438 5.61 -0.24 18.95
C LEU A 438 6.49 -0.25 20.19
N SER A 439 7.80 -0.36 20.01
CA SER A 439 8.73 -0.08 21.12
C SER A 439 8.74 1.43 21.34
N ARG A 440 7.97 1.91 22.32
CA ARG A 440 8.22 3.24 22.90
C ARG A 440 9.55 3.15 23.64
N LYS A 441 10.43 4.08 23.39
CA LYS A 441 11.58 4.31 24.25
C LYS A 441 11.18 5.36 25.28
N ASP A 442 11.53 5.10 26.54
CA ASP A 442 11.42 6.09 27.60
C ASP A 442 12.32 7.30 27.32
N SER A 443 12.25 8.33 28.18
CA SER A 443 13.10 9.52 28.11
C SER A 443 14.61 9.23 28.20
N HIS A 444 14.98 7.99 28.59
CA HIS A 444 16.36 7.52 28.71
C HIS A 444 16.78 6.59 27.55
N GLY A 445 15.88 6.35 26.56
CA GLY A 445 16.18 5.53 25.40
C GLY A 445 15.93 4.02 25.57
N ASN A 446 15.37 3.60 26.70
CA ASN A 446 15.03 2.18 26.95
C ASN A 446 13.66 1.85 26.32
N ALA A 447 13.51 0.62 25.82
CA ALA A 447 12.24 0.13 25.31
C ALA A 447 11.26 -0.05 26.48
N LEU A 448 10.09 0.60 26.39
CA LEU A 448 8.99 0.37 27.33
C LEU A 448 8.44 -1.05 27.16
N THR A 449 8.12 -1.70 28.26
CA THR A 449 7.51 -3.02 28.26
C THR A 449 6.03 -2.93 27.84
N PRO A 450 5.40 -4.03 27.37
CA PRO A 450 3.98 -4.04 27.02
C PRO A 450 3.04 -3.62 28.17
N SER A 451 3.43 -3.85 29.44
CA SER A 451 2.69 -3.40 30.61
C SER A 451 2.72 -1.88 30.79
N GLU A 452 3.85 -1.24 30.49
CA GLU A 452 4.01 0.22 30.57
C GLU A 452 3.31 0.97 29.42
N LEU A 453 2.87 0.25 28.37
CA LEU A 453 2.09 0.80 27.25
C LEU A 453 0.58 0.83 27.52
N HIS A 454 0.10 0.12 28.58
CA HIS A 454 -1.31 0.01 28.95
C HIS A 454 -1.72 0.81 30.18
N GLU A 455 -0.78 1.46 30.87
CA GLU A 455 -1.05 2.24 32.08
C GLU A 455 -1.22 3.75 31.85
N GLU A 456 -1.40 4.21 30.58
CA GLU A 456 -1.76 5.60 30.27
C GLU A 456 -3.06 5.68 29.45
#